data_0538fab14cc41b96a29ee89b66e60646
#
_entry.id   0538fab14cc41b96a29ee89b66e60646
#
_cell.length_a   1.000
_cell.length_b   1.000
_cell.length_c   1.000
_cell.angle_alpha   90.00
_cell.angle_beta   90.00
_cell.angle_gamma   90.00
#
_symmetry.space_group_name_H-M   'P 1'
#
loop_
_entity.id
_entity.type
_entity.pdbx_description
1 polymer ?
#
loop_
_entity_poly.entity_id
_entity_poly.type
_entity_poly.pdbx_seq_one_letter_code
_entity_poly.pdbx_strand_id
1 'polypeptide(L)'
;QIINSTLDITDNSVLFINHESKEKLDKLISEALEKNLQKIVTSENCSISNEKIIKVKKYEERYNDVLRKLCPGYQKKDFYGVTGTNGKTTTGFYLNQLISEPSLFVGTTEEDIFKKVTNEEHLTTPKLFNILKLLGLNENKDINNVIIEVSSHALDQERLKGLKFKISGFTNLSQDHFDYHKSIENYFNSKLKLFSNNVSEKLVYIDSDWGNKINSLTKIPSFSIGKSKKNNLYIKKINIDKGKYDLTFEIEGKNFEITVPLSGPESHLNYLLALSMAYFSEISNLEKILEASTSLKNPRGRFEIIKYKNNNDVIIDFAHTPESITQVIKFVKNKYRKVIVIFGAGGNRDKEKRVLMGKSVNQADKVIITNDNPRNENEEDIAKEILKGIKLNKETKVILDRKEAILEGINNLDKDSVLLILGKGHEKIQEFKNSTIKFSDQDVVNQYIREDS
;
A
#
# COMPACT_ATOMS: atom_id res chain seq x y z
N GLN A 1 1.89 2.91 -30.96
CA GLN A 1 1.70 2.93 -29.50
C GLN A 1 2.96 3.47 -28.82
N ILE A 2 2.82 4.40 -27.88
CA ILE A 2 3.93 4.89 -27.05
C ILE A 2 3.98 4.06 -25.76
N ILE A 3 5.19 3.60 -25.39
CA ILE A 3 5.45 2.75 -24.23
C ILE A 3 6.74 3.19 -23.52
N ASN A 4 6.91 2.81 -22.26
CA ASN A 4 8.10 3.06 -21.46
C ASN A 4 8.64 1.79 -20.75
N SER A 5 8.20 0.63 -21.21
CA SER A 5 8.64 -0.67 -20.72
C SER A 5 8.91 -1.63 -21.85
N THR A 6 9.98 -2.42 -21.73
CA THR A 6 10.29 -3.50 -22.68
C THR A 6 9.28 -4.66 -22.63
N LEU A 7 8.45 -4.74 -21.58
CA LEU A 7 7.38 -5.73 -21.43
C LEU A 7 6.14 -5.38 -22.26
N ASP A 8 5.97 -4.10 -22.64
CA ASP A 8 4.83 -3.61 -23.42
C ASP A 8 5.11 -3.55 -24.93
N ILE A 9 6.26 -4.07 -25.41
CA ILE A 9 6.65 -4.00 -26.82
C ILE A 9 5.71 -4.83 -27.71
N THR A 10 5.21 -4.17 -28.74
CA THR A 10 4.49 -4.74 -29.89
C THR A 10 5.05 -4.17 -31.20
N ASP A 11 4.69 -4.75 -32.34
CA ASP A 11 5.17 -4.32 -33.66
C ASP A 11 4.97 -2.83 -33.98
N ASN A 12 3.98 -2.20 -33.36
CA ASN A 12 3.67 -0.78 -33.54
C ASN A 12 4.15 0.11 -32.38
N SER A 13 5.11 -0.38 -31.57
CA SER A 13 5.58 0.35 -30.39
C SER A 13 6.70 1.32 -30.67
N VAL A 14 6.63 2.50 -30.07
CA VAL A 14 7.73 3.46 -29.90
C VAL A 14 8.10 3.48 -28.43
N LEU A 15 9.27 2.94 -28.09
CA LEU A 15 9.75 2.82 -26.72
C LEU A 15 10.52 4.08 -26.30
N PHE A 16 10.07 4.73 -25.23
CA PHE A 16 10.82 5.78 -24.54
C PHE A 16 11.55 5.17 -23.34
N ILE A 17 12.89 5.16 -23.37
CA ILE A 17 13.72 4.56 -22.35
C ILE A 17 14.98 5.36 -22.09
N ASN A 18 15.33 5.55 -20.85
CA ASN A 18 16.58 6.19 -20.41
C ASN A 18 17.04 5.59 -19.09
N HIS A 19 18.34 5.68 -18.82
CA HIS A 19 18.94 5.29 -17.58
C HIS A 19 20.22 6.09 -17.34
N GLU A 20 20.54 6.45 -16.07
CA GLU A 20 21.75 7.18 -15.72
C GLU A 20 23.01 6.35 -16.00
N SER A 21 23.01 5.05 -15.67
CA SER A 21 24.08 4.12 -16.04
C SER A 21 23.99 3.77 -17.51
N LYS A 22 25.06 4.10 -18.25
CA LYS A 22 25.23 3.79 -19.67
C LYS A 22 25.14 2.27 -19.96
N GLU A 23 25.81 1.45 -19.13
CA GLU A 23 25.81 0.00 -19.30
C GLU A 23 24.41 -0.60 -19.17
N LYS A 24 23.64 -0.15 -18.17
CA LYS A 24 22.25 -0.60 -17.98
C LYS A 24 21.36 -0.12 -19.13
N LEU A 25 21.56 1.11 -19.60
CA LEU A 25 20.80 1.66 -20.72
C LEU A 25 21.05 0.83 -21.97
N ASP A 26 22.30 0.57 -22.31
CA ASP A 26 22.69 -0.19 -23.48
C ASP A 26 22.16 -1.65 -23.42
N LYS A 27 22.18 -2.28 -22.24
CA LYS A 27 21.58 -3.60 -22.02
C LYS A 27 20.08 -3.60 -22.31
N LEU A 28 19.34 -2.67 -21.72
CA LEU A 28 17.88 -2.55 -21.92
C LEU A 28 17.52 -2.28 -23.38
N ILE A 29 18.34 -1.47 -24.07
CA ILE A 29 18.14 -1.18 -25.50
C ILE A 29 18.44 -2.42 -26.36
N SER A 30 19.52 -3.18 -26.04
CA SER A 30 19.82 -4.43 -26.72
C SER A 30 18.69 -5.44 -26.60
N GLU A 31 18.17 -5.64 -25.40
CA GLU A 31 17.00 -6.50 -25.14
C GLU A 31 15.73 -6.04 -25.89
N ALA A 32 15.55 -4.71 -26.03
CA ALA A 32 14.43 -4.16 -26.78
C ALA A 32 14.58 -4.36 -28.29
N LEU A 33 15.80 -4.28 -28.84
CA LEU A 33 16.07 -4.49 -30.25
C LEU A 33 15.86 -5.93 -30.72
N GLU A 34 15.96 -6.91 -29.80
CA GLU A 34 15.63 -8.31 -30.09
C GLU A 34 14.12 -8.51 -30.32
N LYS A 35 13.31 -7.57 -29.91
CA LYS A 35 11.85 -7.58 -30.08
C LYS A 35 11.46 -6.75 -31.30
N ASN A 36 10.31 -7.08 -31.90
CA ASN A 36 9.81 -6.32 -33.02
C ASN A 36 9.14 -5.01 -32.54
N LEU A 37 9.77 -3.86 -32.80
CA LEU A 37 9.27 -2.53 -32.49
C LEU A 37 9.64 -1.53 -33.58
N GLN A 38 8.92 -0.41 -33.63
CA GLN A 38 9.17 0.61 -34.67
C GLN A 38 10.41 1.44 -34.37
N LYS A 39 10.48 2.06 -33.19
CA LYS A 39 11.57 2.97 -32.79
C LYS A 39 11.81 2.93 -31.30
N ILE A 40 13.04 3.26 -30.91
CA ILE A 40 13.47 3.52 -29.54
C ILE A 40 13.90 4.99 -29.46
N VAL A 41 13.33 5.74 -28.51
CA VAL A 41 13.74 7.11 -28.20
C VAL A 41 14.49 7.10 -26.87
N THR A 42 15.73 7.57 -26.89
CA THR A 42 16.63 7.55 -25.72
C THR A 42 17.51 8.80 -25.67
N SER A 43 18.24 8.97 -24.57
CA SER A 43 19.23 10.06 -24.42
C SER A 43 20.49 9.82 -25.25
N GLU A 44 21.31 10.85 -25.39
CA GLU A 44 22.65 10.74 -26.03
C GLU A 44 23.62 9.84 -25.23
N ASN A 45 23.28 9.44 -24.02
CA ASN A 45 24.07 8.56 -23.16
C ASN A 45 24.15 7.10 -23.71
N CYS A 46 23.26 6.72 -24.60
CA CYS A 46 23.26 5.42 -25.27
C CYS A 46 24.44 5.31 -26.25
N SER A 47 25.24 4.22 -26.15
CA SER A 47 26.35 3.98 -27.09
C SER A 47 25.96 3.21 -28.32
N ILE A 48 24.82 2.50 -28.31
CA ILE A 48 24.38 1.65 -29.42
C ILE A 48 24.01 2.52 -30.65
N SER A 49 24.46 2.10 -31.81
CA SER A 49 24.07 2.67 -33.10
C SER A 49 23.18 1.67 -33.84
N ASN A 50 21.95 2.05 -34.10
CA ASN A 50 20.96 1.25 -34.85
C ASN A 50 19.95 2.19 -35.48
N GLU A 51 19.45 1.86 -36.67
CA GLU A 51 18.47 2.66 -37.42
C GLU A 51 17.14 2.89 -36.67
N LYS A 52 16.79 1.97 -35.77
CA LYS A 52 15.60 2.09 -34.93
C LYS A 52 15.78 3.04 -33.75
N ILE A 53 17.01 3.46 -33.41
CA ILE A 53 17.32 4.30 -32.27
C ILE A 53 17.33 5.78 -32.63
N ILE A 54 16.55 6.57 -31.91
CA ILE A 54 16.53 8.04 -31.99
C ILE A 54 17.13 8.58 -30.71
N LYS A 55 18.35 9.10 -30.77
CA LYS A 55 19.02 9.78 -29.65
C LYS A 55 18.58 11.23 -29.59
N VAL A 56 18.12 11.68 -28.43
CA VAL A 56 17.63 13.05 -28.27
C VAL A 56 18.45 13.77 -27.19
N LYS A 57 18.81 15.03 -27.51
CA LYS A 57 19.40 15.93 -26.57
C LYS A 57 18.52 16.28 -25.42
N LYS A 58 18.13 16.50 -24.58
CA LYS A 58 17.06 16.90 -23.65
C LYS A 58 15.94 15.86 -23.56
N TYR A 59 16.35 14.61 -23.30
CA TYR A 59 15.40 13.49 -23.20
C TYR A 59 14.22 13.79 -22.27
N GLU A 60 14.48 14.36 -21.09
CA GLU A 60 13.44 14.67 -20.09
C GLU A 60 12.38 15.67 -20.60
N GLU A 61 12.80 16.70 -21.36
CA GLU A 61 11.86 17.65 -21.97
C GLU A 61 10.94 16.92 -22.97
N ARG A 62 11.53 16.07 -23.83
CA ARG A 62 10.76 15.29 -24.82
C ARG A 62 9.85 14.27 -24.18
N TYR A 63 10.31 13.64 -23.11
CA TYR A 63 9.50 12.70 -22.34
C TYR A 63 8.32 13.41 -21.67
N ASN A 64 8.51 14.59 -21.11
CA ASN A 64 7.44 15.42 -20.58
C ASN A 64 6.41 15.84 -21.62
N ASP A 65 6.84 16.13 -22.85
CA ASP A 65 5.90 16.39 -23.96
C ASP A 65 5.03 15.16 -24.27
N VAL A 66 5.60 13.97 -24.18
CA VAL A 66 4.84 12.72 -24.31
C VAL A 66 3.83 12.56 -23.18
N LEU A 67 4.23 12.80 -21.93
CA LEU A 67 3.33 12.73 -20.77
C LEU A 67 2.13 13.68 -20.94
N ARG A 68 2.35 14.91 -21.43
CA ARG A 68 1.27 15.86 -21.73
C ARG A 68 0.31 15.36 -22.81
N LYS A 69 0.81 14.59 -23.81
CA LYS A 69 -0.02 14.01 -24.86
C LYS A 69 -0.81 12.79 -24.39
N LEU A 70 -0.30 12.03 -23.41
CA LEU A 70 -1.01 10.88 -22.85
C LEU A 70 -2.27 11.29 -22.09
N CYS A 71 -2.19 12.38 -21.35
CA CYS A 71 -3.32 12.95 -20.62
C CYS A 71 -3.26 14.49 -20.72
N PRO A 72 -3.82 15.10 -21.77
CA PRO A 72 -3.83 16.54 -21.92
C PRO A 72 -4.46 17.23 -20.72
N GLY A 73 -3.76 18.24 -20.17
CA GLY A 73 -4.24 19.00 -19.02
C GLY A 73 -4.11 18.27 -17.67
N TYR A 74 -3.36 17.21 -17.56
CA TYR A 74 -3.18 16.49 -16.28
C TYR A 74 -2.65 17.40 -15.16
N GLN A 75 -1.91 18.47 -15.49
CA GLN A 75 -1.42 19.44 -14.51
C GLN A 75 -2.54 20.24 -13.83
N LYS A 76 -3.76 20.21 -14.37
CA LYS A 76 -4.96 20.83 -13.78
C LYS A 76 -5.74 19.89 -12.88
N LYS A 77 -5.36 18.59 -12.84
CA LYS A 77 -5.96 17.61 -11.94
C LYS A 77 -5.32 17.71 -10.56
N ASP A 78 -6.11 17.48 -9.54
CA ASP A 78 -5.67 17.47 -8.14
C ASP A 78 -5.10 16.09 -7.78
N PHE A 79 -3.85 16.07 -7.34
CA PHE A 79 -3.17 14.86 -6.89
C PHE A 79 -3.00 14.86 -5.37
N TYR A 80 -3.29 13.73 -4.75
CA TYR A 80 -3.22 13.49 -3.31
C TYR A 80 -2.25 12.36 -3.04
N GLY A 81 -1.25 12.57 -2.18
CA GLY A 81 -0.23 11.56 -1.89
C GLY A 81 -0.37 11.00 -0.47
N VAL A 82 -0.27 9.69 -0.29
CA VAL A 82 -0.22 9.10 1.05
C VAL A 82 1.02 8.24 1.19
N THR A 83 1.88 8.52 2.17
CA THR A 83 3.06 7.73 2.49
C THR A 83 3.14 7.35 3.97
N GLY A 84 3.95 6.36 4.28
CA GLY A 84 4.22 5.81 5.59
C GLY A 84 4.66 4.34 5.51
N THR A 85 4.85 3.66 6.62
CA THR A 85 5.10 2.21 6.63
C THR A 85 3.78 1.47 6.49
N ASN A 86 2.86 1.67 7.40
CA ASN A 86 1.53 1.04 7.43
C ASN A 86 0.42 2.09 7.19
N GLY A 87 -0.76 1.65 6.77
CA GLY A 87 -1.95 2.51 6.65
C GLY A 87 -2.08 3.30 5.34
N LYS A 88 -1.09 3.30 4.44
CA LYS A 88 -1.13 4.02 3.15
C LYS A 88 -2.36 3.67 2.31
N THR A 89 -2.53 2.39 2.00
CA THR A 89 -3.67 1.86 1.22
C THR A 89 -5.00 2.22 1.87
N THR A 90 -5.10 2.01 3.19
CA THR A 90 -6.33 2.26 3.95
C THR A 90 -6.69 3.75 3.93
N THR A 91 -5.72 4.64 4.19
CA THR A 91 -5.93 6.08 4.16
C THR A 91 -6.32 6.57 2.76
N GLY A 92 -5.60 6.12 1.72
CA GLY A 92 -5.90 6.51 0.34
C GLY A 92 -7.28 6.01 -0.11
N PHE A 93 -7.65 4.80 0.27
CA PHE A 93 -8.96 4.22 -0.03
C PHE A 93 -10.11 4.95 0.69
N TYR A 94 -9.91 5.37 1.96
CA TYR A 94 -10.87 6.20 2.66
C TYR A 94 -10.98 7.58 2.03
N LEU A 95 -9.85 8.24 1.72
CA LEU A 95 -9.86 9.54 1.06
C LEU A 95 -10.64 9.49 -0.26
N ASN A 96 -10.46 8.43 -1.06
CA ASN A 96 -11.21 8.24 -2.31
C ASN A 96 -12.73 8.16 -2.10
N GLN A 97 -13.18 7.60 -0.97
CA GLN A 97 -14.61 7.54 -0.61
C GLN A 97 -15.14 8.86 -0.01
N LEU A 98 -14.28 9.67 0.60
CA LEU A 98 -14.65 10.95 1.20
C LEU A 98 -14.74 12.08 0.18
N ILE A 99 -14.11 11.93 -0.98
CA ILE A 99 -14.19 12.90 -2.08
C ILE A 99 -15.48 12.64 -2.86
N SER A 100 -16.37 13.62 -2.91
CA SER A 100 -17.66 13.51 -3.59
C SER A 100 -17.59 13.61 -5.12
N GLU A 101 -16.50 14.14 -5.65
CA GLU A 101 -16.25 14.29 -7.09
C GLU A 101 -15.63 13.03 -7.69
N PRO A 102 -15.72 12.82 -9.02
CA PRO A 102 -15.06 11.69 -9.67
C PRO A 102 -13.57 11.63 -9.33
N SER A 103 -13.16 10.54 -8.72
CA SER A 103 -11.80 10.33 -8.24
C SER A 103 -11.27 8.95 -8.61
N LEU A 104 -9.95 8.82 -8.68
CA LEU A 104 -9.24 7.57 -8.94
C LEU A 104 -8.27 7.30 -7.80
N PHE A 105 -8.39 6.14 -7.17
CA PHE A 105 -7.39 5.64 -6.24
C PHE A 105 -6.35 4.79 -6.98
N VAL A 106 -5.08 5.10 -6.79
CA VAL A 106 -3.91 4.40 -7.33
C VAL A 106 -3.13 3.82 -6.17
N GLY A 107 -3.23 2.54 -5.95
CA GLY A 107 -2.61 1.87 -4.81
C GLY A 107 -2.57 0.36 -4.95
N THR A 108 -2.12 -0.30 -3.91
CA THR A 108 -1.83 -1.74 -3.88
C THR A 108 -3.06 -2.61 -4.23
N THR A 109 -4.27 -2.17 -3.90
CA THR A 109 -5.51 -2.94 -4.14
C THR A 109 -6.09 -2.80 -5.53
N GLU A 110 -5.54 -1.92 -6.37
CA GLU A 110 -6.09 -1.54 -7.67
C GLU A 110 -5.34 -2.15 -8.86
N GLU A 111 -4.80 -3.35 -8.67
CA GLU A 111 -4.00 -4.06 -9.69
C GLU A 111 -4.72 -4.19 -11.04
N ASP A 112 -6.01 -4.54 -11.03
CA ASP A 112 -6.74 -4.91 -12.23
C ASP A 112 -6.92 -3.72 -13.21
N ILE A 113 -6.98 -2.47 -12.71
CA ILE A 113 -7.10 -1.30 -13.59
C ILE A 113 -5.82 -1.03 -14.40
N PHE A 114 -4.65 -1.33 -13.85
CA PHE A 114 -3.38 -1.10 -14.54
C PHE A 114 -3.09 -2.14 -15.62
N LYS A 115 -3.68 -3.34 -15.57
CA LYS A 115 -3.60 -4.34 -16.65
C LYS A 115 -4.13 -3.83 -17.98
N LYS A 116 -4.97 -2.79 -17.99
CA LYS A 116 -5.48 -2.12 -19.19
C LYS A 116 -4.41 -1.30 -19.93
N VAL A 117 -3.35 -0.91 -19.24
CA VAL A 117 -2.37 0.04 -19.80
C VAL A 117 -0.94 -0.47 -19.83
N THR A 118 -0.58 -1.51 -19.08
CA THR A 118 0.76 -2.09 -19.03
C THR A 118 0.74 -3.58 -18.69
N ASN A 119 1.74 -4.32 -19.19
CA ASN A 119 2.05 -5.69 -18.80
C ASN A 119 3.12 -5.75 -17.70
N GLU A 120 3.61 -4.60 -17.22
CA GLU A 120 4.51 -4.58 -16.08
C GLU A 120 3.81 -5.16 -14.85
N GLU A 121 4.59 -5.79 -13.98
CA GLU A 121 4.12 -6.22 -12.66
C GLU A 121 3.51 -5.04 -11.90
N HIS A 122 2.39 -5.30 -11.22
CA HIS A 122 1.73 -4.25 -10.45
C HIS A 122 2.62 -3.80 -9.29
N LEU A 123 2.84 -2.50 -9.23
CA LEU A 123 3.58 -1.83 -8.18
C LEU A 123 2.62 -1.03 -7.31
N THR A 124 2.81 -1.04 -5.99
CA THR A 124 2.09 -0.14 -5.06
C THR A 124 1.98 1.28 -5.60
N THR A 125 3.05 1.78 -6.21
CA THR A 125 3.11 3.08 -6.88
C THR A 125 3.64 2.88 -8.29
N PRO A 126 2.79 2.88 -9.30
CA PRO A 126 3.20 2.81 -10.71
C PRO A 126 4.01 4.03 -11.14
N LYS A 127 4.70 3.92 -12.29
CA LYS A 127 5.35 5.08 -12.93
C LYS A 127 4.30 6.11 -13.37
N LEU A 128 4.64 7.39 -13.30
CA LEU A 128 3.76 8.49 -13.75
C LEU A 128 3.23 8.25 -15.16
N PHE A 129 4.05 7.72 -16.06
CA PHE A 129 3.64 7.36 -17.43
C PHE A 129 2.39 6.45 -17.44
N ASN A 130 2.37 5.39 -16.65
CA ASN A 130 1.26 4.44 -16.60
C ASN A 130 0.01 5.08 -15.94
N ILE A 131 0.19 5.92 -14.93
CA ILE A 131 -0.90 6.69 -14.32
C ILE A 131 -1.54 7.62 -15.36
N LEU A 132 -0.75 8.39 -16.11
CA LEU A 132 -1.25 9.32 -17.12
C LEU A 132 -1.86 8.58 -18.32
N LYS A 133 -1.30 7.44 -18.70
CA LYS A 133 -1.89 6.59 -19.75
C LYS A 133 -3.28 6.08 -19.32
N LEU A 134 -3.44 5.67 -18.06
CA LEU A 134 -4.72 5.28 -17.49
C LEU A 134 -5.72 6.44 -17.48
N LEU A 135 -5.31 7.61 -17.02
CA LEU A 135 -6.15 8.82 -17.01
C LEU A 135 -6.53 9.32 -18.39
N GLY A 136 -5.73 9.00 -19.41
CA GLY A 136 -5.99 9.33 -20.81
C GLY A 136 -7.04 8.44 -21.48
N LEU A 137 -7.49 7.35 -20.86
CA LEU A 137 -8.58 6.52 -21.37
C LEU A 137 -9.91 7.30 -21.33
N ASN A 138 -10.75 7.11 -22.35
CA ASN A 138 -12.05 7.82 -22.45
C ASN A 138 -12.95 7.62 -21.22
N GLU A 139 -12.90 6.43 -20.60
CA GLU A 139 -13.66 6.13 -19.40
C GLU A 139 -13.24 6.94 -18.16
N ASN A 140 -12.02 7.50 -18.16
CA ASN A 140 -11.41 8.21 -17.05
C ASN A 140 -11.26 9.73 -17.29
N LYS A 141 -11.80 10.26 -18.40
CA LYS A 141 -11.63 11.69 -18.75
C LYS A 141 -12.22 12.66 -17.75
N ASP A 142 -13.28 12.28 -17.05
CA ASP A 142 -13.98 13.12 -16.06
C ASP A 142 -13.34 13.06 -14.67
N ILE A 143 -12.31 12.21 -14.46
CA ILE A 143 -11.59 12.13 -13.20
C ILE A 143 -10.71 13.37 -13.06
N ASN A 144 -10.95 14.14 -12.01
CA ASN A 144 -10.17 15.33 -11.65
C ASN A 144 -9.31 15.13 -10.41
N ASN A 145 -9.64 14.17 -9.57
CA ASN A 145 -8.98 13.89 -8.31
C ASN A 145 -8.28 12.53 -8.38
N VAL A 146 -6.97 12.49 -8.09
CA VAL A 146 -6.15 11.28 -8.17
C VAL A 146 -5.42 11.05 -6.86
N ILE A 147 -5.82 10.03 -6.13
CA ILE A 147 -5.21 9.66 -4.85
C ILE A 147 -4.16 8.59 -5.11
N ILE A 148 -2.93 8.82 -4.70
CA ILE A 148 -1.79 7.92 -4.96
C ILE A 148 -1.21 7.42 -3.63
N GLU A 149 -1.14 6.10 -3.50
CA GLU A 149 -0.33 5.46 -2.47
C GLU A 149 1.15 5.58 -2.86
N VAL A 150 1.93 6.38 -2.10
CA VAL A 150 3.31 6.73 -2.43
C VAL A 150 4.28 5.90 -1.58
N SER A 151 4.89 4.88 -2.18
CA SER A 151 5.90 4.03 -1.54
C SER A 151 7.27 4.73 -1.47
N SER A 152 8.10 4.32 -0.51
CA SER A 152 9.47 4.83 -0.40
C SER A 152 10.32 4.49 -1.62
N HIS A 153 10.14 3.31 -2.20
CA HIS A 153 10.79 2.92 -3.45
C HIS A 153 10.44 3.85 -4.61
N ALA A 154 9.16 4.24 -4.71
CA ALA A 154 8.73 5.15 -5.77
C ALA A 154 9.35 6.55 -5.62
N LEU A 155 9.47 7.03 -4.39
CA LEU A 155 10.11 8.31 -4.09
C LEU A 155 11.62 8.25 -4.34
N ASP A 156 12.26 7.15 -3.97
CA ASP A 156 13.68 6.98 -4.19
C ASP A 156 14.04 6.82 -5.67
N GLN A 157 13.22 6.06 -6.39
CA GLN A 157 13.35 5.82 -7.84
C GLN A 157 12.73 6.92 -8.70
N GLU A 158 12.29 8.02 -8.12
CA GLU A 158 11.68 9.17 -8.82
C GLU A 158 10.54 8.79 -9.79
N ARG A 159 9.75 7.73 -9.48
CA ARG A 159 8.69 7.23 -10.38
C ARG A 159 7.61 8.27 -10.68
N LEU A 160 7.44 9.25 -9.79
CA LEU A 160 6.44 10.33 -9.87
C LEU A 160 7.09 11.71 -10.16
N LYS A 161 8.33 11.72 -10.68
CA LYS A 161 9.06 12.96 -11.00
C LYS A 161 8.22 13.89 -11.87
N GLY A 162 8.15 15.14 -11.46
CA GLY A 162 7.37 16.19 -12.15
C GLY A 162 5.89 16.24 -11.79
N LEU A 163 5.41 15.36 -10.91
CA LEU A 163 4.07 15.44 -10.34
C LEU A 163 4.07 16.38 -9.12
N LYS A 164 3.02 17.17 -8.98
CA LYS A 164 2.79 18.04 -7.83
C LYS A 164 1.52 17.61 -7.11
N PHE A 165 1.63 17.41 -5.80
CA PHE A 165 0.50 17.03 -4.95
C PHE A 165 -0.10 18.27 -4.28
N LYS A 166 -1.41 18.40 -4.34
CA LYS A 166 -2.18 19.43 -3.64
C LYS A 166 -2.05 19.28 -2.12
N ILE A 167 -2.07 18.04 -1.65
CA ILE A 167 -1.85 17.69 -0.24
C ILE A 167 -1.28 16.29 -0.14
N SER A 168 -0.41 16.07 0.85
CA SER A 168 0.15 14.75 1.12
C SER A 168 0.00 14.38 2.60
N GLY A 169 -0.33 13.10 2.85
CA GLY A 169 -0.50 12.53 4.17
C GLY A 169 0.68 11.65 4.60
N PHE A 170 1.08 11.78 5.86
CA PHE A 170 2.05 10.89 6.51
C PHE A 170 1.38 10.09 7.62
N THR A 171 1.38 8.75 7.50
CA THR A 171 0.76 7.86 8.48
C THR A 171 1.70 7.56 9.66
N ASN A 172 2.79 6.85 9.41
CA ASN A 172 3.76 6.40 10.41
C ASN A 172 5.09 5.97 9.78
N LEU A 173 6.09 5.69 10.62
CA LEU A 173 7.33 5.05 10.22
C LEU A 173 7.72 3.98 11.24
N SER A 174 7.95 2.76 10.77
CA SER A 174 8.50 1.64 11.54
C SER A 174 9.45 0.81 10.67
N GLN A 175 10.11 -0.19 11.25
CA GLN A 175 11.07 -1.00 10.52
C GLN A 175 10.41 -1.77 9.37
N ASP A 176 10.81 -1.45 8.15
CA ASP A 176 10.49 -2.21 6.94
C ASP A 176 11.47 -1.85 5.80
N HIS A 177 11.61 -2.70 4.79
CA HIS A 177 12.42 -2.45 3.59
C HIS A 177 13.91 -2.14 3.86
N PHE A 178 14.51 -2.69 4.92
CA PHE A 178 15.93 -2.51 5.20
C PHE A 178 16.84 -3.29 4.23
N ASP A 179 16.30 -4.29 3.55
CA ASP A 179 16.93 -4.92 2.39
C ASP A 179 17.29 -3.89 1.31
N TYR A 180 16.45 -2.87 1.10
CA TYR A 180 16.63 -1.80 0.14
C TYR A 180 17.28 -0.55 0.76
N HIS A 181 16.68 0.02 1.78
CA HIS A 181 17.09 1.33 2.35
C HIS A 181 18.28 1.25 3.31
N LYS A 182 18.64 0.07 3.83
CA LYS A 182 19.76 -0.21 4.74
C LYS A 182 19.64 0.39 6.16
N SER A 183 18.92 1.49 6.36
CA SER A 183 18.70 2.12 7.66
C SER A 183 17.36 2.80 7.77
N ILE A 184 16.90 3.06 9.00
CA ILE A 184 15.66 3.80 9.25
C ILE A 184 15.77 5.25 8.77
N GLU A 185 16.94 5.85 8.84
CA GLU A 185 17.23 7.21 8.40
C GLU A 185 17.10 7.32 6.88
N ASN A 186 17.67 6.39 6.11
CA ASN A 186 17.55 6.37 4.66
C ASN A 186 16.09 6.15 4.24
N TYR A 187 15.40 5.25 4.95
CA TYR A 187 13.98 5.00 4.73
C TYR A 187 13.13 6.25 5.01
N PHE A 188 13.41 6.95 6.12
CA PHE A 188 12.80 8.24 6.45
C PHE A 188 13.07 9.30 5.37
N ASN A 189 14.35 9.46 4.98
CA ASN A 189 14.77 10.45 3.99
C ASN A 189 14.11 10.23 2.63
N SER A 190 13.90 8.96 2.23
CA SER A 190 13.15 8.64 1.01
C SER A 190 11.71 9.14 1.09
N LYS A 191 11.01 8.95 2.22
CA LYS A 191 9.65 9.45 2.42
C LYS A 191 9.59 10.97 2.53
N LEU A 192 10.58 11.59 3.14
CA LEU A 192 10.68 13.06 3.29
C LEU A 192 10.64 13.78 1.94
N LYS A 193 11.13 13.15 0.86
CA LYS A 193 11.09 13.71 -0.51
C LYS A 193 9.68 14.13 -0.94
N LEU A 194 8.63 13.42 -0.47
CA LEU A 194 7.23 13.76 -0.78
C LEU A 194 6.83 15.15 -0.24
N PHE A 195 7.43 15.60 0.85
CA PHE A 195 7.05 16.82 1.56
C PHE A 195 7.95 18.02 1.25
N SER A 196 8.70 17.96 0.15
CA SER A 196 9.43 19.12 -0.35
C SER A 196 8.48 20.09 -1.05
N ASN A 197 8.79 21.40 -1.01
CA ASN A 197 7.97 22.48 -1.58
C ASN A 197 7.69 22.31 -3.08
N ASN A 198 8.56 21.59 -3.79
CA ASN A 198 8.40 21.34 -5.23
C ASN A 198 7.50 20.14 -5.52
N VAL A 199 7.16 19.33 -4.50
CA VAL A 199 6.41 18.08 -4.65
C VAL A 199 5.03 18.17 -4.03
N SER A 200 4.89 18.70 -2.81
CA SER A 200 3.59 18.87 -2.15
C SER A 200 3.35 20.32 -1.73
N GLU A 201 2.08 20.76 -1.78
CA GLU A 201 1.69 22.08 -1.32
C GLU A 201 1.34 22.13 0.16
N LYS A 202 0.77 21.05 0.70
CA LYS A 202 0.34 20.92 2.10
C LYS A 202 0.71 19.54 2.65
N LEU A 203 0.94 19.45 3.97
CA LEU A 203 1.20 18.22 4.72
C LEU A 203 0.10 18.00 5.75
N VAL A 204 -0.41 16.77 5.85
CA VAL A 204 -1.17 16.30 7.02
C VAL A 204 -0.44 15.14 7.65
N TYR A 205 -0.30 15.13 8.96
CA TYR A 205 0.45 14.09 9.66
C TYR A 205 -0.16 13.71 11.00
N ILE A 206 0.06 12.46 11.40
CA ILE A 206 -0.27 11.98 12.74
C ILE A 206 0.82 12.44 13.71
N ASP A 207 0.43 13.08 14.80
CA ASP A 207 1.30 13.55 15.87
C ASP A 207 2.03 12.37 16.51
N SER A 208 3.27 12.20 16.14
CA SER A 208 4.21 11.17 16.52
C SER A 208 5.63 11.70 16.35
N ASP A 209 6.62 11.04 16.93
CA ASP A 209 8.03 11.48 16.81
C ASP A 209 8.44 11.67 15.33
N TRP A 210 8.08 10.73 14.46
CA TRP A 210 8.38 10.81 13.03
C TRP A 210 7.54 11.87 12.30
N GLY A 211 6.25 12.02 12.65
CA GLY A 211 5.41 13.07 12.09
C GLY A 211 5.92 14.46 12.45
N ASN A 212 6.29 14.66 13.70
CA ASN A 212 6.87 15.91 14.19
C ASN A 212 8.25 16.19 13.56
N LYS A 213 9.05 15.14 13.32
CA LYS A 213 10.34 15.27 12.62
C LYS A 213 10.14 15.71 11.17
N ILE A 214 9.15 15.14 10.43
CA ILE A 214 8.82 15.62 9.07
C ILE A 214 8.40 17.08 9.11
N ASN A 215 7.48 17.44 10.01
CA ASN A 215 7.00 18.81 10.14
C ASN A 215 8.14 19.80 10.40
N SER A 216 9.12 19.44 11.24
CA SER A 216 10.28 20.30 11.54
C SER A 216 11.22 20.50 10.36
N LEU A 217 11.26 19.57 9.40
CA LEU A 217 12.13 19.58 8.24
C LEU A 217 11.47 20.13 6.96
N THR A 218 10.14 20.23 6.95
CA THR A 218 9.40 20.78 5.80
C THR A 218 9.12 22.28 5.97
N LYS A 219 8.92 22.98 4.85
CA LYS A 219 8.55 24.41 4.81
C LYS A 219 7.13 24.63 4.27
N ILE A 220 6.39 23.59 3.98
CA ILE A 220 5.02 23.69 3.49
C ILE A 220 4.03 23.79 4.66
N PRO A 221 2.84 24.39 4.47
CA PRO A 221 1.76 24.39 5.46
C PRO A 221 1.47 22.98 5.95
N SER A 222 1.39 22.80 7.27
CA SER A 222 1.31 21.48 7.91
C SER A 222 0.18 21.44 8.93
N PHE A 223 -0.56 20.32 8.95
CA PHE A 223 -1.70 20.08 9.80
C PHE A 223 -1.53 18.78 10.58
N SER A 224 -1.57 18.86 11.90
CA SER A 224 -1.36 17.72 12.80
C SER A 224 -2.68 17.12 13.30
N ILE A 225 -2.65 15.80 13.53
CA ILE A 225 -3.76 15.02 14.09
C ILE A 225 -3.26 14.30 15.33
N GLY A 226 -3.91 14.46 16.46
CA GLY A 226 -3.49 13.78 17.67
C GLY A 226 -4.33 14.10 18.92
N LYS A 227 -3.87 13.61 20.08
CA LYS A 227 -4.55 13.76 21.36
C LYS A 227 -4.15 15.01 22.16
N SER A 228 -3.31 15.87 21.60
CA SER A 228 -2.96 17.16 22.18
C SER A 228 -3.90 18.24 21.67
N LYS A 229 -4.34 19.16 22.53
CA LYS A 229 -5.12 20.35 22.15
C LYS A 229 -4.40 21.27 21.17
N LYS A 230 -3.09 21.08 20.98
CA LYS A 230 -2.29 21.83 20.01
C LYS A 230 -2.45 21.32 18.56
N ASN A 231 -3.01 20.13 18.40
CA ASN A 231 -3.21 19.56 17.08
C ASN A 231 -4.34 20.29 16.33
N ASN A 232 -4.20 20.41 15.01
CA ASN A 232 -5.22 21.01 14.14
C ASN A 232 -6.52 20.20 14.15
N LEU A 233 -6.40 18.86 14.21
CA LEU A 233 -7.48 17.96 14.58
C LEU A 233 -7.15 17.34 15.94
N TYR A 234 -7.89 17.73 16.99
CA TYR A 234 -7.71 17.24 18.35
C TYR A 234 -8.67 16.10 18.65
N ILE A 235 -8.14 14.90 18.86
CA ILE A 235 -8.91 13.70 19.20
C ILE A 235 -9.25 13.74 20.70
N LYS A 236 -10.52 13.92 21.03
CA LYS A 236 -11.02 13.98 22.43
C LYS A 236 -11.34 12.60 22.99
N LYS A 237 -12.02 11.77 22.18
CA LYS A 237 -12.48 10.45 22.61
C LYS A 237 -12.51 9.46 21.45
N ILE A 238 -12.15 8.23 21.74
CA ILE A 238 -12.24 7.10 20.81
C ILE A 238 -12.89 5.97 21.59
N ASN A 239 -14.03 5.48 21.10
CA ASN A 239 -14.65 4.25 21.58
C ASN A 239 -14.75 3.28 20.42
N ILE A 240 -14.80 1.99 20.75
CA ILE A 240 -15.05 0.92 19.79
C ILE A 240 -16.26 0.16 20.31
N ASP A 241 -17.35 0.17 19.56
CA ASP A 241 -18.54 -0.59 19.84
C ASP A 241 -18.98 -1.41 18.62
N LYS A 242 -19.21 -2.70 18.83
CA LYS A 242 -19.69 -3.65 17.81
C LYS A 242 -18.92 -3.58 16.46
N GLY A 243 -17.61 -3.30 16.52
CA GLY A 243 -16.76 -3.21 15.34
C GLY A 243 -16.87 -1.89 14.58
N LYS A 244 -17.41 -0.84 15.22
CA LYS A 244 -17.43 0.53 14.72
C LYS A 244 -16.65 1.42 15.63
N TYR A 245 -16.15 2.55 15.13
CA TYR A 245 -15.50 3.57 15.92
C TYR A 245 -16.45 4.74 16.17
N ASP A 246 -16.68 5.08 17.46
CA ASP A 246 -17.30 6.33 17.87
C ASP A 246 -16.19 7.32 18.21
N LEU A 247 -16.13 8.40 17.45
CA LEU A 247 -15.08 9.39 17.52
C LEU A 247 -15.65 10.74 17.94
N THR A 248 -15.03 11.37 18.97
CA THR A 248 -15.25 12.77 19.29
C THR A 248 -13.95 13.53 19.04
N PHE A 249 -13.99 14.54 18.21
CA PHE A 249 -12.82 15.35 17.88
C PHE A 249 -13.18 16.84 17.72
N GLU A 250 -12.15 17.67 17.75
CA GLU A 250 -12.24 19.10 17.50
C GLU A 250 -11.38 19.47 16.29
N ILE A 251 -11.92 20.28 15.40
CA ILE A 251 -11.22 20.92 14.30
C ILE A 251 -11.64 22.37 14.22
N GLU A 252 -10.66 23.29 14.13
CA GLU A 252 -10.90 24.74 14.12
C GLU A 252 -11.82 25.24 15.24
N GLY A 253 -11.67 24.68 16.46
CA GLY A 253 -12.44 25.05 17.66
C GLY A 253 -13.88 24.51 17.69
N LYS A 254 -14.32 23.76 16.68
CA LYS A 254 -15.64 23.13 16.64
C LYS A 254 -15.57 21.65 16.98
N ASN A 255 -16.53 21.17 17.80
CA ASN A 255 -16.62 19.78 18.20
C ASN A 255 -17.50 18.98 17.24
N PHE A 256 -17.07 17.76 16.95
CA PHE A 256 -17.78 16.80 16.10
C PHE A 256 -17.83 15.43 16.77
N GLU A 257 -18.94 14.74 16.59
CA GLU A 257 -19.14 13.36 17.01
C GLU A 257 -19.60 12.55 15.80
N ILE A 258 -18.98 11.39 15.58
CA ILE A 258 -19.33 10.53 14.46
C ILE A 258 -19.08 9.06 14.79
N THR A 259 -19.98 8.20 14.34
CA THR A 259 -19.80 6.75 14.29
C THR A 259 -19.40 6.35 12.86
N VAL A 260 -18.24 5.75 12.70
CA VAL A 260 -17.74 5.26 11.41
C VAL A 260 -17.70 3.73 11.39
N PRO A 261 -18.23 3.08 10.32
CA PRO A 261 -18.32 1.62 10.22
C PRO A 261 -16.99 0.97 9.80
N LEU A 262 -15.91 1.35 10.47
CA LEU A 262 -14.57 0.87 10.19
C LEU A 262 -14.12 -0.10 11.27
N SER A 263 -13.28 -1.07 10.90
CA SER A 263 -12.74 -2.07 11.81
C SER A 263 -11.23 -2.24 11.63
N GLY A 264 -10.58 -2.74 12.67
CA GLY A 264 -9.13 -2.98 12.69
C GLY A 264 -8.34 -1.93 13.46
N PRO A 265 -7.12 -2.28 13.88
CA PRO A 265 -6.25 -1.37 14.62
C PRO A 265 -5.92 -0.15 13.76
N GLU A 266 -5.77 1.01 14.40
CA GLU A 266 -5.37 2.28 13.74
C GLU A 266 -6.32 2.77 12.61
N SER A 267 -7.43 2.05 12.30
CA SER A 267 -8.36 2.46 11.24
C SER A 267 -8.93 3.85 11.49
N HIS A 268 -9.17 4.22 12.75
CA HIS A 268 -9.60 5.55 13.13
C HIS A 268 -8.55 6.64 12.82
N LEU A 269 -7.25 6.36 12.99
CA LEU A 269 -6.19 7.33 12.64
C LEU A 269 -6.06 7.46 11.12
N ASN A 270 -6.13 6.34 10.38
CA ASN A 270 -6.13 6.37 8.93
C ASN A 270 -7.34 7.15 8.38
N TYR A 271 -8.51 6.98 9.00
CA TYR A 271 -9.71 7.74 8.67
C TYR A 271 -9.55 9.24 8.97
N LEU A 272 -9.11 9.60 10.17
CA LEU A 272 -8.91 11.01 10.54
C LEU A 272 -7.85 11.69 9.67
N LEU A 273 -6.83 10.94 9.23
CA LEU A 273 -5.85 11.44 8.25
C LEU A 273 -6.51 11.71 6.89
N ALA A 274 -7.34 10.77 6.39
CA ALA A 274 -8.08 10.93 5.14
C ALA A 274 -9.08 12.10 5.22
N LEU A 275 -9.84 12.21 6.32
CA LEU A 275 -10.76 13.32 6.60
C LEU A 275 -10.03 14.66 6.58
N SER A 276 -8.90 14.75 7.29
CA SER A 276 -8.10 15.98 7.35
C SER A 276 -7.52 16.33 5.98
N MET A 277 -7.06 15.35 5.20
CA MET A 277 -6.60 15.59 3.83
C MET A 277 -7.73 16.13 2.95
N ALA A 278 -8.92 15.56 3.01
CA ALA A 278 -10.09 16.05 2.27
C ALA A 278 -10.46 17.47 2.69
N TYR A 279 -10.49 17.74 4.00
CA TYR A 279 -10.87 19.03 4.54
C TYR A 279 -9.84 20.14 4.23
N PHE A 280 -8.57 19.91 4.56
CA PHE A 280 -7.53 20.92 4.35
C PHE A 280 -7.09 21.07 2.89
N SER A 281 -7.47 20.17 2.00
CA SER A 281 -7.34 20.37 0.54
C SER A 281 -8.44 21.23 -0.06
N GLU A 282 -9.48 21.56 0.74
CA GLU A 282 -10.61 22.39 0.34
C GLU A 282 -11.46 21.77 -0.80
N ILE A 283 -11.37 20.44 -0.98
CA ILE A 283 -12.14 19.74 -2.01
C ILE A 283 -13.60 19.56 -1.61
N SER A 284 -13.89 19.49 -0.32
CA SER A 284 -15.23 19.35 0.21
C SER A 284 -15.38 20.05 1.54
N ASN A 285 -16.58 20.53 1.87
CA ASN A 285 -16.86 21.01 3.21
C ASN A 285 -16.96 19.85 4.21
N LEU A 286 -16.74 20.15 5.49
CA LEU A 286 -16.69 19.12 6.54
C LEU A 286 -18.02 18.35 6.68
N GLU A 287 -19.17 18.99 6.46
CA GLU A 287 -20.49 18.35 6.56
C GLU A 287 -20.64 17.22 5.54
N LYS A 288 -20.28 17.44 4.28
CA LYS A 288 -20.29 16.40 3.23
C LYS A 288 -19.30 15.28 3.51
N ILE A 289 -18.11 15.62 4.04
CA ILE A 289 -17.10 14.62 4.43
C ILE A 289 -17.65 13.74 5.55
N LEU A 290 -18.29 14.31 6.57
CA LEU A 290 -18.90 13.57 7.67
C LEU A 290 -20.10 12.71 7.20
N GLU A 291 -20.92 13.20 6.30
CA GLU A 291 -22.00 12.42 5.69
C GLU A 291 -21.46 11.18 4.97
N ALA A 292 -20.47 11.36 4.08
CA ALA A 292 -19.80 10.26 3.37
C ALA A 292 -19.14 9.25 4.34
N SER A 293 -18.66 9.72 5.49
CA SER A 293 -17.98 8.89 6.49
C SER A 293 -18.89 7.82 7.11
N THR A 294 -20.21 8.02 7.12
CA THR A 294 -21.18 7.07 7.70
C THR A 294 -21.31 5.76 6.92
N SER A 295 -20.87 5.74 5.66
CA SER A 295 -20.96 4.61 4.74
C SER A 295 -19.62 4.03 4.29
N LEU A 296 -18.52 4.44 4.92
CA LEU A 296 -17.17 4.00 4.58
C LEU A 296 -17.01 2.49 4.67
N LYS A 297 -16.18 1.95 3.78
CA LYS A 297 -15.82 0.53 3.75
C LYS A 297 -14.30 0.39 3.88
N ASN A 298 -13.86 -0.68 4.52
CA ASN A 298 -12.44 -1.06 4.52
C ASN A 298 -12.01 -1.55 3.13
N PRO A 299 -10.76 -1.31 2.72
CA PRO A 299 -10.23 -1.94 1.51
C PRO A 299 -10.14 -3.47 1.70
N ARG A 300 -10.28 -4.21 0.61
CA ARG A 300 -10.18 -5.67 0.60
C ARG A 300 -8.84 -6.13 1.21
N GLY A 301 -8.88 -7.17 2.05
CA GLY A 301 -7.70 -7.73 2.70
C GLY A 301 -7.02 -6.80 3.71
N ARG A 302 -7.75 -5.79 4.22
CA ARG A 302 -7.33 -4.92 5.33
C ARG A 302 -8.32 -5.06 6.46
N PHE A 303 -7.99 -5.90 7.43
CA PHE A 303 -8.85 -6.27 8.55
C PHE A 303 -10.27 -6.67 8.08
N GLU A 304 -10.31 -7.51 7.05
CA GLU A 304 -11.54 -8.02 6.46
C GLU A 304 -12.13 -9.11 7.33
N ILE A 305 -13.34 -8.89 7.86
CA ILE A 305 -14.00 -9.79 8.81
C ILE A 305 -14.99 -10.68 8.07
N ILE A 306 -14.82 -11.99 8.16
CA ILE A 306 -15.73 -13.01 7.67
C ILE A 306 -16.35 -13.70 8.88
N LYS A 307 -17.67 -13.63 9.02
CA LYS A 307 -18.41 -14.26 10.12
C LYS A 307 -18.46 -15.78 9.94
N TYR A 308 -18.28 -16.49 11.05
CA TYR A 308 -18.34 -17.94 11.09
C TYR A 308 -19.17 -18.43 12.30
N LYS A 309 -19.43 -19.73 12.39
CA LYS A 309 -20.26 -20.38 13.42
C LYS A 309 -19.82 -20.02 14.85
N ASN A 310 -20.72 -20.17 15.82
CA ASN A 310 -20.42 -20.04 17.26
C ASN A 310 -19.80 -18.70 17.69
N ASN A 311 -20.21 -17.60 17.07
CA ASN A 311 -19.71 -16.25 17.32
C ASN A 311 -18.20 -16.10 17.01
N ASN A 312 -17.68 -16.90 16.10
CA ASN A 312 -16.30 -16.84 15.63
C ASN A 312 -16.18 -15.88 14.44
N ASP A 313 -15.01 -15.29 14.31
CA ASP A 313 -14.65 -14.48 13.13
C ASP A 313 -13.37 -15.03 12.51
N VAL A 314 -13.31 -15.02 11.18
CA VAL A 314 -12.08 -15.17 10.41
C VAL A 314 -11.70 -13.80 9.90
N ILE A 315 -10.50 -13.33 10.21
CA ILE A 315 -10.02 -12.00 9.84
C ILE A 315 -8.84 -12.15 8.90
N ILE A 316 -8.94 -11.57 7.72
CA ILE A 316 -7.87 -11.54 6.71
C ILE A 316 -7.24 -10.16 6.70
N ASP A 317 -5.91 -10.09 6.87
CA ASP A 317 -5.19 -8.82 6.91
C ASP A 317 -3.81 -8.91 6.25
N PHE A 318 -3.39 -7.82 5.67
CA PHE A 318 -2.07 -7.67 5.04
C PHE A 318 -0.94 -7.42 6.05
N ALA A 319 -1.18 -7.50 7.35
CA ALA A 319 -0.17 -7.30 8.39
C ALA A 319 1.02 -8.25 8.18
N HIS A 320 2.16 -7.69 7.80
CA HIS A 320 3.41 -8.41 7.47
C HIS A 320 4.65 -7.75 8.10
N THR A 321 4.45 -6.76 8.97
CA THR A 321 5.50 -6.17 9.79
C THR A 321 5.32 -6.58 11.26
N PRO A 322 6.40 -6.67 12.06
CA PRO A 322 6.31 -7.01 13.48
C PRO A 322 5.32 -6.13 14.25
N GLU A 323 5.32 -4.83 13.96
CA GLU A 323 4.42 -3.87 14.58
C GLU A 323 2.96 -4.13 14.21
N SER A 324 2.65 -4.26 12.90
CA SER A 324 1.28 -4.49 12.43
C SER A 324 0.69 -5.80 12.96
N ILE A 325 1.48 -6.89 12.97
CA ILE A 325 1.08 -8.18 13.58
C ILE A 325 0.72 -7.99 15.05
N THR A 326 1.59 -7.31 15.80
CA THR A 326 1.36 -7.04 17.24
C THR A 326 0.08 -6.24 17.46
N GLN A 327 -0.16 -5.21 16.65
CA GLN A 327 -1.35 -4.36 16.75
C GLN A 327 -2.64 -5.12 16.46
N VAL A 328 -2.66 -5.96 15.41
CA VAL A 328 -3.82 -6.78 15.06
C VAL A 328 -4.15 -7.76 16.19
N ILE A 329 -3.15 -8.47 16.73
CA ILE A 329 -3.36 -9.42 17.83
C ILE A 329 -3.88 -8.72 19.08
N LYS A 330 -3.28 -7.60 19.49
CA LYS A 330 -3.75 -6.81 20.65
C LYS A 330 -5.18 -6.32 20.46
N PHE A 331 -5.52 -5.87 19.26
CA PHE A 331 -6.85 -5.36 18.96
C PHE A 331 -7.93 -6.44 19.15
N VAL A 332 -7.71 -7.64 18.61
CA VAL A 332 -8.70 -8.74 18.69
C VAL A 332 -8.76 -9.38 20.08
N LYS A 333 -7.67 -9.39 20.84
CA LYS A 333 -7.64 -9.94 22.22
C LYS A 333 -8.59 -9.25 23.20
N ASN A 334 -8.99 -8.04 22.94
CA ASN A 334 -9.98 -7.33 23.74
C ASN A 334 -11.41 -7.86 23.49
N LYS A 335 -11.62 -8.62 22.44
CA LYS A 335 -12.96 -9.07 22.03
C LYS A 335 -13.12 -10.60 22.09
N TYR A 336 -12.07 -11.36 21.75
CA TYR A 336 -12.14 -12.81 21.60
C TYR A 336 -11.40 -13.51 22.74
N ARG A 337 -11.97 -14.63 23.18
CA ARG A 337 -11.39 -15.48 24.24
C ARG A 337 -10.10 -16.16 23.79
N LYS A 338 -10.06 -16.59 22.51
CA LYS A 338 -8.94 -17.31 21.93
C LYS A 338 -8.57 -16.75 20.57
N VAL A 339 -7.28 -16.56 20.35
CA VAL A 339 -6.72 -15.98 19.12
C VAL A 339 -5.79 -17.01 18.47
N ILE A 340 -6.14 -17.45 17.26
CA ILE A 340 -5.32 -18.32 16.42
C ILE A 340 -4.73 -17.44 15.31
N VAL A 341 -3.43 -17.55 15.05
CA VAL A 341 -2.74 -16.76 14.02
C VAL A 341 -2.12 -17.68 12.98
N ILE A 342 -2.41 -17.42 11.72
CA ILE A 342 -1.73 -17.99 10.55
C ILE A 342 -0.92 -16.91 9.88
N PHE A 343 0.37 -17.13 9.66
CA PHE A 343 1.22 -16.18 8.96
C PHE A 343 2.47 -16.82 8.38
N GLY A 344 3.11 -16.14 7.46
CA GLY A 344 4.41 -16.47 6.90
C GLY A 344 5.24 -15.22 6.65
N ALA A 345 6.41 -15.37 6.05
CA ALA A 345 7.25 -14.27 5.63
C ALA A 345 7.68 -14.44 4.17
N GLY A 346 7.76 -13.33 3.43
CA GLY A 346 8.22 -13.35 2.04
C GLY A 346 9.71 -13.72 1.91
N GLY A 347 10.04 -14.56 0.93
CA GLY A 347 11.41 -14.81 0.50
C GLY A 347 11.98 -13.62 -0.30
N ASN A 348 13.32 -13.52 -0.38
CA ASN A 348 14.03 -12.41 -1.02
C ASN A 348 13.62 -11.04 -0.47
N ARG A 349 13.41 -10.97 0.85
CA ARG A 349 13.05 -9.76 1.62
C ARG A 349 13.91 -9.69 2.88
N ASP A 350 13.68 -8.67 3.71
CA ASP A 350 14.37 -8.45 4.98
C ASP A 350 14.28 -9.69 5.89
N LYS A 351 15.40 -10.42 6.05
CA LYS A 351 15.49 -11.64 6.87
C LYS A 351 15.45 -11.34 8.36
N GLU A 352 16.03 -10.22 8.78
CA GLU A 352 16.12 -9.86 10.21
C GLU A 352 14.72 -9.67 10.82
N LYS A 353 13.78 -9.23 10.01
CA LYS A 353 12.39 -9.05 10.45
C LYS A 353 11.68 -10.37 10.77
N ARG A 354 12.11 -11.55 10.26
CA ARG A 354 11.45 -12.84 10.48
C ARG A 354 11.42 -13.25 11.94
N VAL A 355 12.54 -13.10 12.64
CA VAL A 355 12.63 -13.35 14.09
C VAL A 355 11.72 -12.40 14.87
N LEU A 356 11.65 -11.14 14.46
CA LEU A 356 10.78 -10.13 15.09
C LEU A 356 9.30 -10.43 14.85
N MET A 357 8.92 -10.92 13.65
CA MET A 357 7.58 -11.39 13.35
C MET A 357 7.21 -12.58 14.23
N GLY A 358 8.14 -13.54 14.42
CA GLY A 358 7.95 -14.64 15.39
C GLY A 358 7.74 -14.15 16.82
N LYS A 359 8.45 -13.12 17.27
CA LYS A 359 8.23 -12.50 18.59
C LYS A 359 6.84 -11.85 18.70
N SER A 360 6.36 -11.25 17.63
CA SER A 360 5.09 -10.51 17.61
C SER A 360 3.87 -11.39 17.85
N VAL A 361 3.91 -12.67 17.46
CA VAL A 361 2.79 -13.62 17.62
C VAL A 361 2.74 -14.30 19.00
N ASN A 362 3.69 -14.04 19.90
CA ASN A 362 3.73 -14.68 21.22
C ASN A 362 2.53 -14.33 22.13
N GLN A 363 1.75 -13.33 21.79
CA GLN A 363 0.51 -12.99 22.50
C GLN A 363 -0.70 -13.80 21.96
N ALA A 364 -0.63 -14.45 20.81
CA ALA A 364 -1.67 -15.34 20.34
C ALA A 364 -1.75 -16.60 21.18
N ASP A 365 -2.87 -17.33 21.16
CA ASP A 365 -3.04 -18.57 21.90
C ASP A 365 -2.48 -19.76 21.09
N LYS A 366 -2.67 -19.77 19.78
CA LYS A 366 -2.11 -20.76 18.85
C LYS A 366 -1.50 -20.07 17.64
N VAL A 367 -0.39 -20.61 17.14
CA VAL A 367 0.32 -20.11 15.97
C VAL A 367 0.46 -21.19 14.92
N ILE A 368 0.18 -20.88 13.66
CA ILE A 368 0.44 -21.73 12.51
C ILE A 368 1.35 -20.95 11.55
N ILE A 369 2.55 -21.45 11.33
CA ILE A 369 3.49 -20.87 10.36
C ILE A 369 3.24 -21.53 9.02
N THR A 370 3.13 -20.74 7.96
CA THR A 370 2.88 -21.21 6.62
C THR A 370 3.65 -20.40 5.58
N ASN A 371 3.58 -20.79 4.30
CA ASN A 371 4.15 -19.98 3.22
C ASN A 371 3.35 -18.70 3.00
N ASP A 372 4.09 -17.61 2.79
CA ASP A 372 3.61 -16.40 2.16
C ASP A 372 3.95 -16.45 0.64
N ASN A 373 4.98 -15.75 0.18
CA ASN A 373 5.59 -15.85 -1.14
C ASN A 373 7.06 -16.26 -0.97
N PRO A 374 7.42 -17.55 -0.92
CA PRO A 374 8.81 -17.97 -0.65
C PRO A 374 9.79 -17.59 -1.74
N ARG A 375 9.34 -17.37 -2.97
CA ARG A 375 10.17 -16.99 -4.12
C ARG A 375 11.35 -17.96 -4.32
N ASN A 376 12.58 -17.44 -4.29
CA ASN A 376 13.79 -18.25 -4.53
C ASN A 376 14.37 -18.88 -3.25
N GLU A 377 13.78 -18.64 -2.07
CA GLU A 377 14.27 -19.20 -0.80
C GLU A 377 13.59 -20.52 -0.47
N ASN A 378 14.29 -21.34 0.32
CA ASN A 378 13.72 -22.58 0.85
C ASN A 378 12.64 -22.25 1.90
N GLU A 379 11.48 -22.87 1.76
CA GLU A 379 10.29 -22.63 2.57
C GLU A 379 10.50 -22.99 4.04
N GLU A 380 11.16 -24.13 4.29
CA GLU A 380 11.47 -24.61 5.64
C GLU A 380 12.44 -23.66 6.36
N ASP A 381 13.42 -23.09 5.63
CA ASP A 381 14.39 -22.18 6.23
C ASP A 381 13.74 -20.88 6.65
N ILE A 382 12.79 -20.36 5.88
CA ILE A 382 11.97 -19.21 6.27
C ILE A 382 11.19 -19.52 7.55
N ALA A 383 10.54 -20.68 7.62
CA ALA A 383 9.79 -21.11 8.80
C ALA A 383 10.70 -21.28 10.03
N LYS A 384 11.90 -21.87 9.88
CA LYS A 384 12.90 -22.00 10.95
C LYS A 384 13.36 -20.63 11.48
N GLU A 385 13.53 -19.65 10.62
CA GLU A 385 13.91 -18.28 11.03
C GLU A 385 12.79 -17.60 11.84
N ILE A 386 11.54 -17.77 11.45
CA ILE A 386 10.38 -17.28 12.21
C ILE A 386 10.30 -17.96 13.59
N LEU A 387 10.49 -19.28 13.65
CA LEU A 387 10.43 -20.08 14.89
C LEU A 387 11.41 -19.60 15.95
N LYS A 388 12.59 -19.06 15.58
CA LYS A 388 13.56 -18.51 16.53
C LYS A 388 12.98 -17.36 17.39
N GLY A 389 11.92 -16.70 16.94
CA GLY A 389 11.24 -15.64 17.68
C GLY A 389 10.11 -16.15 18.58
N ILE A 390 9.63 -17.36 18.39
CA ILE A 390 8.49 -17.90 19.11
C ILE A 390 8.94 -18.57 20.41
N LYS A 391 8.19 -18.35 21.48
CA LYS A 391 8.47 -18.97 22.80
C LYS A 391 8.26 -20.47 22.74
N LEU A 392 9.14 -21.26 23.40
CA LEU A 392 9.11 -22.73 23.41
C LEU A 392 7.81 -23.35 23.93
N ASN A 393 7.13 -22.66 24.86
CA ASN A 393 5.87 -23.12 25.45
C ASN A 393 4.63 -22.68 24.64
N LYS A 394 4.81 -22.05 23.47
CA LYS A 394 3.71 -21.61 22.62
C LYS A 394 3.22 -22.78 21.76
N GLU A 395 1.92 -23.03 21.75
CA GLU A 395 1.32 -24.00 20.81
C GLU A 395 1.56 -23.50 19.37
N THR A 396 2.45 -24.21 18.66
CA THR A 396 2.91 -23.80 17.33
C THR A 396 2.96 -25.00 16.40
N LYS A 397 2.38 -24.85 15.20
CA LYS A 397 2.49 -25.82 14.09
C LYS A 397 3.17 -25.13 12.90
N VAL A 398 3.88 -25.93 12.09
CA VAL A 398 4.37 -25.52 10.78
C VAL A 398 3.63 -26.33 9.73
N ILE A 399 2.87 -25.67 8.87
CA ILE A 399 2.10 -26.25 7.77
C ILE A 399 2.40 -25.40 6.54
N LEU A 400 3.33 -25.85 5.70
CA LEU A 400 3.84 -25.05 4.57
C LEU A 400 2.76 -24.79 3.51
N ASP A 401 1.89 -25.75 3.23
CA ASP A 401 0.72 -25.49 2.37
C ASP A 401 -0.25 -24.53 3.06
N ARG A 402 -0.41 -23.34 2.44
CA ARG A 402 -1.22 -22.27 3.03
C ARG A 402 -2.71 -22.61 3.07
N LYS A 403 -3.21 -23.38 2.10
CA LYS A 403 -4.61 -23.84 2.10
C LYS A 403 -4.85 -24.77 3.28
N GLU A 404 -3.98 -25.78 3.47
CA GLU A 404 -4.07 -26.70 4.60
C GLU A 404 -3.93 -25.95 5.94
N ALA A 405 -3.03 -24.96 6.03
CA ALA A 405 -2.87 -24.13 7.22
C ALA A 405 -4.17 -23.36 7.57
N ILE A 406 -4.87 -22.82 6.56
CA ILE A 406 -6.14 -22.12 6.76
C ILE A 406 -7.22 -23.10 7.24
N LEU A 407 -7.35 -24.27 6.61
CA LEU A 407 -8.30 -25.30 7.02
C LEU A 407 -8.04 -25.78 8.44
N GLU A 408 -6.79 -26.06 8.80
CA GLU A 408 -6.39 -26.39 10.17
C GLU A 408 -6.77 -25.28 11.16
N GLY A 409 -6.56 -24.02 10.79
CA GLY A 409 -6.93 -22.87 11.62
C GLY A 409 -8.42 -22.79 11.87
N ILE A 410 -9.26 -22.96 10.85
CA ILE A 410 -10.72 -22.94 10.96
C ILE A 410 -11.20 -24.11 11.82
N ASN A 411 -10.68 -25.31 11.62
CA ASN A 411 -11.03 -26.51 12.40
C ASN A 411 -10.66 -26.40 13.89
N ASN A 412 -9.77 -25.48 14.26
CA ASN A 412 -9.37 -25.23 15.66
C ASN A 412 -10.17 -24.11 16.32
N LEU A 413 -11.13 -23.49 15.62
CA LEU A 413 -12.03 -22.50 16.20
C LEU A 413 -13.01 -23.18 17.15
N ASP A 414 -13.04 -22.72 18.37
CA ASP A 414 -14.05 -23.05 19.37
C ASP A 414 -14.89 -21.78 19.68
N LYS A 415 -15.79 -21.83 20.64
CA LYS A 415 -16.69 -20.70 20.92
C LYS A 415 -15.91 -19.43 21.30
N ASP A 416 -16.34 -18.30 20.76
CA ASP A 416 -15.77 -16.96 20.97
C ASP A 416 -14.27 -16.84 20.61
N SER A 417 -13.88 -17.52 19.51
CA SER A 417 -12.51 -17.52 18.98
C SER A 417 -12.40 -16.66 17.71
N VAL A 418 -11.17 -16.26 17.39
CA VAL A 418 -10.85 -15.61 16.12
C VAL A 418 -9.66 -16.28 15.44
N LEU A 419 -9.77 -16.44 14.13
CA LEU A 419 -8.67 -16.83 13.25
C LEU A 419 -8.15 -15.59 12.53
N LEU A 420 -6.89 -15.27 12.74
CA LEU A 420 -6.17 -14.24 12.00
C LEU A 420 -5.35 -14.88 10.88
N ILE A 421 -5.63 -14.55 9.64
CA ILE A 421 -4.85 -14.93 8.46
C ILE A 421 -4.09 -13.71 7.98
N LEU A 422 -2.77 -13.68 8.22
CA LEU A 422 -1.94 -12.50 8.05
C LEU A 422 -0.91 -12.66 6.93
N GLY A 423 -0.50 -11.54 6.36
CA GLY A 423 0.58 -11.40 5.37
C GLY A 423 0.08 -11.07 3.97
N LYS A 424 -0.78 -11.89 3.38
CA LYS A 424 -1.20 -11.77 1.97
C LYS A 424 -2.37 -10.80 1.75
N GLY A 425 -3.30 -10.72 2.69
CA GLY A 425 -4.45 -9.81 2.59
C GLY A 425 -5.22 -9.99 1.26
N HIS A 426 -5.13 -8.99 0.37
CA HIS A 426 -5.83 -8.95 -0.93
C HIS A 426 -5.13 -9.71 -2.06
N GLU A 427 -3.92 -10.22 -1.87
CA GLU A 427 -3.15 -10.89 -2.92
C GLU A 427 -3.88 -12.10 -3.49
N LYS A 428 -3.81 -12.27 -4.82
CA LYS A 428 -4.49 -13.34 -5.57
C LYS A 428 -3.53 -14.38 -6.14
N ILE A 429 -2.24 -14.29 -5.79
CA ILE A 429 -1.19 -15.19 -6.28
C ILE A 429 -0.28 -15.62 -5.13
N GLN A 430 0.42 -16.73 -5.31
CA GLN A 430 1.52 -17.17 -4.46
C GLN A 430 2.73 -17.48 -5.34
N GLU A 431 3.89 -16.91 -4.99
CA GLU A 431 5.12 -16.96 -5.79
C GLU A 431 6.09 -17.98 -5.20
N PHE A 432 6.49 -18.95 -6.00
CA PHE A 432 7.52 -19.96 -5.71
C PHE A 432 8.70 -19.81 -6.68
N LYS A 433 9.81 -20.48 -6.41
CA LYS A 433 11.06 -20.38 -7.19
C LYS A 433 10.88 -20.51 -8.71
N ASN A 434 10.03 -21.41 -9.14
CA ASN A 434 9.84 -21.73 -10.57
C ASN A 434 8.39 -21.60 -11.03
N SER A 435 7.50 -21.10 -10.19
CA SER A 435 6.08 -21.05 -10.50
C SER A 435 5.37 -19.95 -9.72
N THR A 436 4.30 -19.44 -10.33
CA THR A 436 3.32 -18.59 -9.65
C THR A 436 1.96 -19.28 -9.77
N ILE A 437 1.31 -19.49 -8.65
CA ILE A 437 -0.01 -20.11 -8.60
C ILE A 437 -1.08 -19.07 -8.25
N LYS A 438 -2.30 -19.28 -8.73
CA LYS A 438 -3.47 -18.49 -8.28
C LYS A 438 -3.83 -18.97 -6.88
N PHE A 439 -3.88 -18.04 -5.94
CA PHE A 439 -4.20 -18.32 -4.56
C PHE A 439 -4.75 -17.06 -3.87
N SER A 440 -5.83 -17.20 -3.13
CA SER A 440 -6.45 -16.11 -2.37
C SER A 440 -6.94 -16.66 -1.03
N ASP A 441 -6.52 -16.02 0.07
CA ASP A 441 -6.99 -16.37 1.42
C ASP A 441 -8.52 -16.30 1.52
N GLN A 442 -9.14 -15.26 0.94
CA GLN A 442 -10.59 -15.09 0.94
C GLN A 442 -11.31 -16.21 0.20
N ASP A 443 -10.76 -16.65 -0.94
CA ASP A 443 -11.41 -17.70 -1.75
C ASP A 443 -11.39 -19.04 -1.02
N VAL A 444 -10.28 -19.36 -0.34
CA VAL A 444 -10.17 -20.58 0.48
C VAL A 444 -11.17 -20.56 1.64
N VAL A 445 -11.22 -19.45 2.39
CA VAL A 445 -12.16 -19.29 3.52
C VAL A 445 -13.61 -19.36 3.06
N ASN A 446 -13.96 -18.63 2.01
CA ASN A 446 -15.33 -18.58 1.48
C ASN A 446 -15.77 -19.94 0.91
N GLN A 447 -14.87 -20.66 0.25
CA GLN A 447 -15.17 -22.02 -0.22
C GLN A 447 -15.47 -22.95 0.95
N TYR A 448 -14.60 -22.98 1.97
CA TYR A 448 -14.78 -23.82 3.14
C TYR A 448 -16.11 -23.53 3.87
N ILE A 449 -16.44 -22.24 4.09
CA ILE A 449 -17.67 -21.84 4.79
C ILE A 449 -18.91 -22.30 4.02
N ARG A 450 -18.89 -22.26 2.67
CA ARG A 450 -20.01 -22.74 1.83
C ARG A 450 -20.17 -24.25 1.91
N GLU A 451 -19.07 -25.01 1.98
CA GLU A 451 -19.09 -26.48 2.07
C GLU A 451 -19.51 -26.95 3.47
N ASP A 452 -19.28 -26.13 4.51
CA ASP A 452 -19.59 -26.45 5.91
C ASP A 452 -20.97 -25.87 6.37
N SER A 453 -21.69 -25.15 5.50
CA SER A 453 -23.03 -24.59 5.74
C SER A 453 -24.13 -25.54 5.35
#